data_cea4e7d03a94f3394670178de2f7128a
#
_entry.id   cea4e7d03a94f3394670178de2f7128a
#
_cell.length_a   1.000
_cell.length_b   1.000
_cell.length_c   1.000
_cell.angle_alpha   90.00
_cell.angle_beta   90.00
_cell.angle_gamma   90.00
#
_symmetry.space_group_name_H-M   'P 1'
#
loop_
_entity.id
_entity.type
_entity.pdbx_description
1 polymer ?
#
loop_
_entity_poly.entity_id
_entity_poly.type
_entity_poly.pdbx_seq_one_letter_code
_entity_poly.pdbx_strand_id
1 'polypeptide(L)'
;NTLIPELKELDPTRIWDAGYMTSDQMGTNDEMDEPHPYRALTLMHSSELNDYFKNNPYNLGALHENWVGFSSILDAGVPQLVNEYGWIWLWRDGRPSKLTLNNYNYYLGENATPAQCRELQAYWLQLETEWLRSERSVGGILAFCHLTNNYGFTGDWFINDIKDLQPSPAFRWFKHCFAPTAVFIDLTDHRYTKHLPALKPGSDLVFNLVGVNDLNKDSSGKVLLKLLDEKGTIISTQEESIVIEPFGKRLQPCLLKLPSKAGGYLLIAEYHEKGGAKPVLSRRYLKVGDAVTSFKDYFEYT
;
A
#
# COMPACT_ATOMS: atom_id res chain seq x y z
N ASN A 1 24.89 18.28 10.80
CA ASN A 1 25.29 17.23 11.75
C ASN A 1 26.11 17.69 12.97
N THR A 2 26.45 18.98 13.13
CA THR A 2 27.20 19.46 14.29
C THR A 2 26.36 19.50 15.57
N LEU A 3 25.04 19.62 15.46
CA LEU A 3 24.13 19.68 16.63
C LEU A 3 23.78 18.29 17.19
N ILE A 4 23.83 17.21 16.40
CA ILE A 4 23.45 15.87 16.88
C ILE A 4 24.29 15.44 18.08
N PRO A 5 25.64 15.55 18.10
CA PRO A 5 26.42 15.18 19.28
C PRO A 5 26.03 15.95 20.54
N GLU A 6 25.77 17.26 20.43
CA GLU A 6 25.33 18.10 21.55
C GLU A 6 23.95 17.70 22.07
N LEU A 7 23.01 17.43 21.14
CA LEU A 7 21.66 16.98 21.48
C LEU A 7 21.67 15.58 22.12
N LYS A 8 22.56 14.71 21.65
CA LYS A 8 22.72 13.36 22.20
C LYS A 8 23.33 13.36 23.61
N GLU A 9 24.21 14.31 23.90
CA GLU A 9 24.69 14.52 25.28
C GLU A 9 23.56 14.96 26.23
N LEU A 10 22.62 15.76 25.74
CA LEU A 10 21.46 16.22 26.50
C LEU A 10 20.39 15.14 26.68
N ASP A 11 20.16 14.31 25.68
CA ASP A 11 19.21 13.18 25.74
C ASP A 11 19.76 11.95 24.99
N PRO A 12 20.52 11.07 25.68
CA PRO A 12 21.06 9.86 25.06
C PRO A 12 20.03 8.75 24.84
N THR A 13 18.78 8.96 25.23
CA THR A 13 17.72 7.93 25.14
C THR A 13 17.00 7.91 23.79
N ARG A 14 17.24 8.91 22.95
CA ARG A 14 16.58 9.06 21.66
C ARG A 14 17.51 8.72 20.51
N ILE A 15 16.90 8.23 19.41
CA ILE A 15 17.55 8.13 18.10
C ILE A 15 17.55 9.54 17.48
N TRP A 16 18.69 9.95 16.95
CA TRP A 16 18.88 11.26 16.32
C TRP A 16 19.16 11.10 14.84
N ASP A 17 18.44 11.88 14.04
CA ASP A 17 18.60 11.97 12.59
C ASP A 17 18.73 13.43 12.16
N ALA A 18 19.57 13.69 11.15
CA ALA A 18 19.91 15.04 10.70
C ALA A 18 19.06 15.54 9.53
N GLY A 19 18.34 14.69 8.90
CA GLY A 19 17.67 15.10 7.68
C GLY A 19 16.55 14.18 7.24
N TYR A 20 15.62 14.75 6.53
CA TYR A 20 14.62 14.02 5.78
C TYR A 20 15.03 13.96 4.30
N MET A 21 14.55 12.97 3.57
CA MET A 21 14.87 12.73 2.15
C MET A 21 16.37 12.54 1.88
N THR A 22 17.13 12.21 2.89
CA THR A 22 18.53 11.85 2.74
C THR A 22 18.63 10.34 2.65
N SER A 23 19.19 9.91 1.56
CA SER A 23 19.51 8.51 1.33
C SER A 23 20.93 8.17 1.76
N ASP A 24 21.73 9.17 1.92
CA ASP A 24 23.10 9.02 2.35
C ASP A 24 23.16 9.45 3.82
N GLN A 25 23.72 8.62 4.62
CA GLN A 25 24.12 9.02 5.96
C GLN A 25 24.95 10.28 5.86
N MET A 26 24.35 11.40 6.16
CA MET A 26 24.98 12.73 6.09
C MET A 26 26.06 12.91 7.14
N GLY A 27 26.70 11.86 7.53
CA GLY A 27 27.76 11.86 8.50
C GLY A 27 27.70 10.68 9.45
N THR A 28 28.69 10.51 10.28
CA THR A 28 28.85 9.38 11.20
C THR A 28 27.94 9.43 12.42
N ASN A 29 27.06 10.44 12.52
CA ASN A 29 26.24 10.67 13.71
C ASN A 29 24.75 10.31 13.50
N ASP A 30 24.33 10.04 12.27
CA ASP A 30 22.97 9.62 11.99
C ASP A 30 22.76 8.16 12.42
N GLU A 31 21.72 7.93 13.18
CA GLU A 31 21.40 6.61 13.74
C GLU A 31 20.26 5.92 13.01
N MET A 32 19.57 6.63 12.12
CA MET A 32 18.54 6.08 11.24
C MET A 32 18.52 6.82 9.89
N ASP A 33 17.81 6.25 8.94
CA ASP A 33 17.57 6.81 7.60
C ASP A 33 16.09 7.06 7.39
N GLU A 34 15.74 8.22 6.84
CA GLU A 34 14.34 8.65 6.59
C GLU A 34 14.03 8.76 5.09
N PRO A 35 13.86 7.65 4.36
CA PRO A 35 13.49 7.71 2.97
C PRO A 35 12.05 8.15 2.76
N HIS A 36 11.82 8.91 1.67
CA HIS A 36 10.49 9.28 1.17
C HIS A 36 10.21 8.56 -0.17
N PRO A 37 9.83 7.29 -0.16
CA PRO A 37 9.64 6.50 -1.37
C PRO A 37 8.32 6.82 -2.06
N TYR A 38 8.18 7.99 -2.61
CA TYR A 38 7.02 8.38 -3.38
C TYR A 38 6.95 7.65 -4.71
N ARG A 39 6.13 6.62 -4.78
CA ARG A 39 5.86 5.86 -6.00
C ARG A 39 4.57 6.31 -6.62
N ALA A 40 4.67 6.92 -7.79
CA ALA A 40 3.52 7.57 -8.40
C ALA A 40 2.91 6.83 -9.59
N LEU A 41 3.53 5.82 -10.17
CA LEU A 41 3.11 5.33 -11.47
C LEU A 41 2.89 3.83 -11.60
N THR A 42 3.28 3.02 -10.63
CA THR A 42 3.25 1.58 -10.80
C THR A 42 2.80 0.88 -9.52
N LEU A 43 1.63 0.26 -9.57
CA LEU A 43 1.18 -0.68 -8.55
C LEU A 43 1.65 -2.07 -8.95
N MET A 44 2.82 -2.45 -8.48
CA MET A 44 3.49 -3.70 -8.81
C MET A 44 3.33 -4.74 -7.70
N HIS A 45 3.61 -5.97 -8.03
CA HIS A 45 3.86 -7.03 -7.08
C HIS A 45 5.05 -6.66 -6.17
N SER A 46 5.08 -7.12 -4.92
CA SER A 46 6.11 -6.76 -3.94
C SER A 46 7.53 -7.08 -4.42
N SER A 47 7.74 -8.22 -5.09
CA SER A 47 9.03 -8.59 -5.66
C SER A 47 9.46 -7.67 -6.81
N GLU A 48 8.53 -7.24 -7.65
CA GLU A 48 8.79 -6.30 -8.75
C GLU A 48 9.15 -4.91 -8.21
N LEU A 49 8.49 -4.47 -7.13
CA LEU A 49 8.82 -3.24 -6.43
C LEU A 49 10.24 -3.29 -5.86
N ASN A 50 10.63 -4.39 -5.24
CA ASN A 50 11.97 -4.60 -4.73
C ASN A 50 13.03 -4.53 -5.82
N ASP A 51 12.81 -5.21 -6.93
CA ASP A 51 13.73 -5.19 -8.07
C ASP A 51 13.79 -3.80 -8.72
N TYR A 52 12.66 -3.11 -8.78
CA TYR A 52 12.63 -1.74 -9.29
C TYR A 52 13.43 -0.80 -8.39
N PHE A 53 13.28 -0.84 -7.06
CA PHE A 53 14.03 0.01 -6.15
C PHE A 53 15.53 -0.28 -6.19
N LYS A 54 15.94 -1.54 -6.31
CA LYS A 54 17.33 -1.93 -6.46
C LYS A 54 17.97 -1.38 -7.73
N ASN A 55 17.21 -1.42 -8.85
CA ASN A 55 17.72 -1.05 -10.17
C ASN A 55 17.51 0.42 -10.51
N ASN A 56 16.56 1.09 -9.83
CA ASN A 56 16.19 2.49 -10.08
C ASN A 56 16.06 3.26 -8.76
N PRO A 57 17.11 3.37 -7.95
CA PRO A 57 17.02 3.97 -6.63
C PRO A 57 16.57 5.43 -6.65
N TYR A 58 16.75 6.13 -7.77
CA TYR A 58 16.46 7.56 -7.91
C TYR A 58 15.28 7.88 -8.83
N ASN A 59 14.69 6.89 -9.48
CA ASN A 59 13.60 7.12 -10.42
C ASN A 59 12.26 6.68 -9.83
N LEU A 60 11.53 7.60 -9.26
CA LEU A 60 10.24 7.37 -8.62
C LEU A 60 9.05 7.52 -9.55
N GLY A 61 9.28 7.46 -10.84
CA GLY A 61 8.26 7.58 -11.84
C GLY A 61 8.50 8.76 -12.77
N ALA A 62 7.92 8.68 -13.96
CA ALA A 62 8.14 9.59 -15.07
C ALA A 62 7.76 11.07 -14.79
N LEU A 63 7.23 11.39 -13.64
CA LEU A 63 6.83 12.75 -13.31
C LEU A 63 7.96 13.61 -12.71
N HIS A 64 9.04 12.98 -12.25
CA HIS A 64 10.16 13.69 -11.64
C HIS A 64 11.49 13.04 -12.03
N GLU A 65 11.86 13.15 -13.28
CA GLU A 65 13.13 12.62 -13.83
C GLU A 65 14.39 13.18 -13.14
N ASN A 66 14.24 14.24 -12.34
CA ASN A 66 15.33 14.98 -11.70
C ASN A 66 15.31 14.92 -10.16
N TRP A 67 14.52 14.06 -9.56
CA TRP A 67 14.54 13.95 -8.10
C TRP A 67 15.76 13.12 -7.66
N VAL A 68 16.70 13.84 -7.08
CA VAL A 68 17.92 13.29 -6.49
C VAL A 68 17.62 13.05 -5.01
N GLY A 69 17.85 11.86 -4.48
CA GLY A 69 17.90 11.68 -3.02
C GLY A 69 17.04 10.57 -2.42
N PHE A 70 16.74 9.52 -3.17
CA PHE A 70 16.13 8.34 -2.56
C PHE A 70 17.09 7.17 -2.58
N SER A 71 17.58 6.80 -1.41
CA SER A 71 18.24 5.51 -1.26
C SER A 71 17.25 4.37 -1.48
N SER A 72 17.80 3.26 -1.82
CA SER A 72 17.14 1.99 -1.68
C SER A 72 16.63 1.86 -0.23
N ILE A 73 15.32 1.70 -0.04
CA ILE A 73 14.71 1.35 1.25
C ILE A 73 15.35 0.07 1.85
N LEU A 74 16.20 -0.61 1.11
CA LEU A 74 16.59 -1.98 1.41
C LEU A 74 18.04 -2.13 1.89
N ASP A 75 18.86 -1.07 1.93
CA ASP A 75 20.30 -1.23 2.16
C ASP A 75 21.02 -0.05 2.83
N ALA A 76 20.41 0.56 3.82
CA ALA A 76 21.03 1.69 4.52
C ALA A 76 22.06 1.28 5.60
N GLY A 77 22.10 0.01 6.00
CA GLY A 77 22.95 -0.45 7.11
C GLY A 77 22.55 0.10 8.49
N VAL A 78 21.50 0.91 8.55
CA VAL A 78 20.89 1.48 9.76
C VAL A 78 19.37 1.28 9.72
N PRO A 79 18.67 1.39 10.85
CA PRO A 79 17.20 1.37 10.86
C PRO A 79 16.62 2.44 9.94
N GLN A 80 15.60 2.09 9.18
CA GLN A 80 14.91 3.01 8.30
C GLN A 80 13.51 3.33 8.83
N LEU A 81 13.12 4.60 8.77
CA LEU A 81 11.77 5.08 9.00
C LEU A 81 11.25 5.71 7.71
N VAL A 82 10.30 5.08 7.04
CA VAL A 82 9.62 5.71 5.91
C VAL A 82 8.73 6.82 6.45
N ASN A 83 9.26 8.03 6.46
CA ASN A 83 8.63 9.20 7.05
C ASN A 83 7.48 9.74 6.20
N GLU A 84 7.55 9.58 4.87
CA GLU A 84 6.46 9.94 3.98
C GLU A 84 6.37 8.95 2.81
N TYR A 85 5.13 8.59 2.43
CA TYR A 85 4.83 7.85 1.20
C TYR A 85 3.42 8.20 0.69
N GLY A 86 3.06 7.77 -0.53
CA GLY A 86 1.73 7.93 -1.06
C GLY A 86 1.52 9.21 -1.88
N TRP A 87 2.32 9.45 -2.92
CA TRP A 87 2.19 10.59 -3.83
C TRP A 87 0.94 10.51 -4.70
N ILE A 88 -0.26 10.50 -4.03
CA ILE A 88 -1.56 10.37 -4.69
C ILE A 88 -2.64 11.18 -3.96
N TRP A 89 -2.41 12.45 -3.75
CA TRP A 89 -3.27 13.31 -2.95
C TRP A 89 -4.51 13.79 -3.70
N LEU A 90 -5.62 13.83 -2.98
CA LEU A 90 -6.88 14.43 -3.39
C LEU A 90 -7.23 15.59 -2.47
N TRP A 91 -7.85 16.58 -3.03
CA TRP A 91 -8.60 17.54 -2.23
C TRP A 91 -9.86 16.89 -1.64
N ARG A 92 -10.45 17.50 -0.62
CA ARG A 92 -11.60 16.92 0.08
C ARG A 92 -12.84 16.75 -0.80
N ASP A 93 -12.97 17.51 -1.87
CA ASP A 93 -14.02 17.33 -2.89
C ASP A 93 -13.77 16.12 -3.83
N GLY A 94 -12.61 15.47 -3.72
CA GLY A 94 -12.22 14.31 -4.49
C GLY A 94 -11.54 14.62 -5.82
N ARG A 95 -11.23 15.88 -6.10
CA ARG A 95 -10.38 16.26 -7.23
C ARG A 95 -8.90 16.03 -6.89
N PRO A 96 -8.08 15.63 -7.85
CA PRO A 96 -6.64 15.53 -7.67
C PRO A 96 -6.02 16.87 -7.23
N SER A 97 -5.07 16.81 -6.29
CA SER A 97 -4.26 17.98 -5.94
C SER A 97 -3.36 18.37 -7.11
N LYS A 98 -2.78 19.58 -7.04
CA LYS A 98 -1.90 20.08 -8.11
C LYS A 98 -0.71 19.17 -8.39
N LEU A 99 -0.14 18.55 -7.35
CA LEU A 99 1.03 17.69 -7.50
C LEU A 99 0.70 16.32 -8.08
N THR A 100 -0.55 15.85 -7.98
CA THR A 100 -0.92 14.48 -8.34
C THR A 100 -1.91 14.35 -9.49
N LEU A 101 -2.31 15.47 -10.10
CA LEU A 101 -3.23 15.49 -11.23
C LEU A 101 -2.78 14.56 -12.38
N ASN A 102 -1.49 14.59 -12.72
CA ASN A 102 -0.97 13.77 -13.81
C ASN A 102 -1.05 12.28 -13.50
N ASN A 103 -0.92 11.87 -12.23
CA ASN A 103 -1.06 10.48 -11.83
C ASN A 103 -2.50 9.99 -12.08
N TYR A 104 -3.47 10.77 -11.66
CA TYR A 104 -4.88 10.45 -11.88
C TYR A 104 -5.23 10.39 -13.37
N ASN A 105 -4.77 11.36 -14.15
CA ASN A 105 -4.96 11.37 -15.61
C ASN A 105 -4.35 10.15 -16.28
N TYR A 106 -3.17 9.72 -15.82
CA TYR A 106 -2.50 8.51 -16.35
C TYR A 106 -3.31 7.24 -16.12
N TYR A 107 -3.86 7.06 -14.90
CA TYR A 107 -4.58 5.84 -14.55
C TYR A 107 -6.04 5.84 -14.99
N LEU A 108 -6.72 6.97 -14.84
CA LEU A 108 -8.17 7.08 -14.98
C LEU A 108 -8.61 7.89 -16.19
N GLY A 109 -7.70 8.67 -16.81
CA GLY A 109 -8.04 9.66 -17.83
C GLY A 109 -8.51 10.99 -17.26
N GLU A 110 -8.55 12.02 -18.12
CA GLU A 110 -8.81 13.42 -17.73
C GLU A 110 -10.23 13.67 -17.18
N ASN A 111 -11.16 12.78 -17.46
CA ASN A 111 -12.58 12.92 -17.07
C ASN A 111 -12.95 12.04 -15.86
N ALA A 112 -11.99 11.65 -15.04
CA ALA A 112 -12.24 10.83 -13.87
C ALA A 112 -13.16 11.53 -12.86
N THR A 113 -14.15 10.80 -12.36
CA THR A 113 -15.06 11.30 -11.33
C THR A 113 -14.37 11.32 -9.96
N PRO A 114 -14.81 12.18 -9.01
CA PRO A 114 -14.32 12.15 -7.63
C PRO A 114 -14.40 10.76 -6.96
N ALA A 115 -15.41 9.98 -7.28
CA ALA A 115 -15.55 8.61 -6.76
C ALA A 115 -14.44 7.69 -7.28
N GLN A 116 -14.15 7.73 -8.58
CA GLN A 116 -13.05 6.96 -9.18
C GLN A 116 -11.67 7.40 -8.63
N CYS A 117 -11.47 8.70 -8.44
CA CYS A 117 -10.24 9.20 -7.85
C CYS A 117 -10.06 8.70 -6.41
N ARG A 118 -11.12 8.72 -5.60
CA ARG A 118 -11.08 8.20 -4.22
C ARG A 118 -10.84 6.70 -4.15
N GLU A 119 -11.40 5.92 -5.09
CA GLU A 119 -11.13 4.49 -5.17
C GLU A 119 -9.67 4.22 -5.53
N LEU A 120 -9.12 4.89 -6.53
CA LEU A 120 -7.72 4.76 -6.90
C LEU A 120 -6.80 5.13 -5.73
N GLN A 121 -7.07 6.26 -5.04
CA GLN A 121 -6.30 6.67 -3.88
C GLN A 121 -6.31 5.61 -2.78
N ALA A 122 -7.51 5.15 -2.41
CA ALA A 122 -7.66 4.16 -1.34
C ALA A 122 -6.96 2.84 -1.68
N TYR A 123 -7.09 2.40 -2.92
CA TYR A 123 -6.48 1.16 -3.38
C TYR A 123 -4.96 1.25 -3.43
N TRP A 124 -4.43 2.34 -3.98
CA TRP A 124 -2.99 2.54 -4.07
C TRP A 124 -2.32 2.63 -2.70
N LEU A 125 -2.84 3.48 -1.83
CA LEU A 125 -2.29 3.62 -0.47
C LEU A 125 -2.38 2.32 0.32
N GLN A 126 -3.42 1.52 0.09
CA GLN A 126 -3.52 0.17 0.62
C GLN A 126 -2.35 -0.70 0.14
N LEU A 127 -2.11 -0.76 -1.18
CA LEU A 127 -1.06 -1.60 -1.76
C LEU A 127 0.35 -1.20 -1.28
N GLU A 128 0.65 0.11 -1.26
CA GLU A 128 1.94 0.60 -0.75
C GLU A 128 2.14 0.27 0.73
N THR A 129 1.10 0.47 1.55
CA THR A 129 1.16 0.13 2.98
C THR A 129 1.34 -1.36 3.21
N GLU A 130 0.59 -2.19 2.50
CA GLU A 130 0.70 -3.66 2.57
C GLU A 130 2.10 -4.12 2.17
N TRP A 131 2.66 -3.54 1.09
CA TRP A 131 4.00 -3.87 0.63
C TRP A 131 5.06 -3.47 1.66
N LEU A 132 5.09 -2.22 2.11
CA LEU A 132 6.07 -1.72 3.10
C LEU A 132 6.05 -2.55 4.39
N ARG A 133 4.86 -2.93 4.85
CA ARG A 133 4.72 -3.78 6.04
C ARG A 133 5.12 -5.23 5.79
N SER A 134 4.89 -5.74 4.58
CA SER A 134 5.26 -7.11 4.20
C SER A 134 6.76 -7.32 4.10
N GLU A 135 7.51 -6.30 3.69
CA GLU A 135 8.96 -6.41 3.55
C GLU A 135 9.67 -6.54 4.89
N ARG A 136 9.15 -5.95 5.96
CA ARG A 136 9.75 -5.98 7.32
C ARG A 136 11.16 -5.40 7.38
N SER A 137 11.57 -4.66 6.35
CA SER A 137 12.91 -4.03 6.25
C SER A 137 12.97 -2.64 6.86
N VAL A 138 11.81 -2.05 7.18
CA VAL A 138 11.72 -0.71 7.78
C VAL A 138 11.21 -0.78 9.21
N GLY A 139 11.74 0.11 10.07
CA GLY A 139 11.34 0.21 11.48
C GLY A 139 9.99 0.87 11.70
N GLY A 140 9.52 1.65 10.72
CA GLY A 140 8.21 2.30 10.76
C GLY A 140 7.84 2.93 9.43
N ILE A 141 6.54 3.22 9.25
CA ILE A 141 5.99 3.86 8.05
C ILE A 141 4.94 4.89 8.43
N LEU A 142 4.98 6.07 7.79
CA LEU A 142 4.05 7.17 8.00
C LEU A 142 3.48 7.63 6.66
N ALA A 143 2.18 7.48 6.46
CA ALA A 143 1.51 7.96 5.24
C ALA A 143 1.34 9.49 5.30
N PHE A 144 1.71 10.19 4.26
CA PHE A 144 1.56 11.65 4.17
C PHE A 144 0.31 12.04 3.36
N CYS A 145 -0.63 12.84 3.94
CA CYS A 145 -0.63 13.29 5.34
C CYS A 145 -2.04 13.22 5.93
N HIS A 146 -2.11 13.10 7.25
CA HIS A 146 -3.39 12.97 7.96
C HIS A 146 -4.28 14.19 7.81
N LEU A 147 -3.71 15.39 7.88
CA LEU A 147 -4.42 16.65 7.79
C LEU A 147 -3.59 17.72 7.09
N THR A 148 -4.18 18.43 6.15
CA THR A 148 -3.55 19.53 5.43
C THR A 148 -4.55 20.63 5.09
N ASN A 149 -4.04 21.71 4.51
CA ASN A 149 -4.86 22.78 3.96
C ASN A 149 -5.59 22.30 2.69
N ASN A 150 -6.93 22.37 2.67
CA ASN A 150 -7.70 22.03 1.48
C ASN A 150 -7.36 22.97 0.31
N TYR A 151 -7.35 22.44 -0.91
CA TYR A 151 -6.93 23.14 -2.15
C TYR A 151 -5.46 23.55 -2.19
N GLY A 152 -4.62 23.03 -1.30
CA GLY A 152 -3.18 23.19 -1.35
C GLY A 152 -2.49 22.31 -2.40
N PHE A 153 -1.17 22.15 -2.26
CA PHE A 153 -0.38 21.29 -3.16
C PHE A 153 -0.64 19.79 -2.90
N THR A 154 -0.91 19.44 -1.65
CA THR A 154 -1.21 18.06 -1.21
C THR A 154 -2.68 17.93 -0.83
N GLY A 155 -3.06 16.80 -0.25
CA GLY A 155 -4.39 16.52 0.28
C GLY A 155 -4.32 15.71 1.56
N ASP A 156 -5.47 15.54 2.21
CA ASP A 156 -5.60 14.76 3.44
C ASP A 156 -6.60 13.60 3.30
N TRP A 157 -6.90 12.95 4.43
CA TRP A 157 -7.73 11.74 4.46
C TRP A 157 -9.20 12.01 4.79
N PHE A 158 -9.67 13.25 4.59
CA PHE A 158 -11.06 13.62 4.85
C PHE A 158 -11.80 14.00 3.56
N ILE A 159 -13.13 14.01 3.64
CA ILE A 159 -14.01 14.49 2.57
C ILE A 159 -14.86 15.65 3.09
N ASN A 160 -15.27 16.54 2.19
CA ASN A 160 -16.07 17.71 2.49
C ASN A 160 -15.37 18.69 3.46
N ASP A 161 -16.09 19.24 4.42
CA ASP A 161 -15.54 20.16 5.41
C ASP A 161 -14.85 19.40 6.53
N ILE A 162 -13.69 19.87 6.98
CA ILE A 162 -12.94 19.21 8.06
C ILE A 162 -13.73 19.16 9.38
N LYS A 163 -14.61 20.12 9.61
CA LYS A 163 -15.47 20.15 10.81
C LYS A 163 -16.37 18.89 10.94
N ASP A 164 -16.69 18.25 9.80
CA ASP A 164 -17.55 17.08 9.75
C ASP A 164 -16.77 15.78 10.08
N LEU A 165 -15.43 15.83 10.11
CA LEU A 165 -14.52 14.72 10.37
C LEU A 165 -14.86 13.44 9.58
N GLN A 166 -15.38 13.63 8.36
CA GLN A 166 -15.80 12.51 7.52
C GLN A 166 -14.59 11.86 6.86
N PRO A 167 -14.24 10.61 7.21
CA PRO A 167 -13.06 9.96 6.66
C PRO A 167 -13.24 9.59 5.18
N SER A 168 -12.18 9.77 4.39
CA SER A 168 -12.12 9.29 3.01
C SER A 168 -12.06 7.75 2.94
N PRO A 169 -12.33 7.13 1.79
CA PRO A 169 -12.10 5.70 1.58
C PRO A 169 -10.67 5.27 1.93
N ALA A 170 -9.65 6.09 1.61
CA ALA A 170 -8.26 5.81 1.96
C ALA A 170 -8.07 5.69 3.48
N PHE A 171 -8.61 6.65 4.23
CA PHE A 171 -8.52 6.62 5.69
C PHE A 171 -9.23 5.39 6.30
N ARG A 172 -10.33 4.97 5.70
CA ARG A 172 -11.03 3.75 6.14
C ARG A 172 -10.22 2.48 5.87
N TRP A 173 -9.52 2.42 4.74
CA TRP A 173 -8.66 1.28 4.40
C TRP A 173 -7.40 1.21 5.25
N PHE A 174 -6.86 2.34 5.72
CA PHE A 174 -5.71 2.34 6.62
C PHE A 174 -5.93 1.52 7.88
N LYS A 175 -7.13 1.43 8.39
CA LYS A 175 -7.41 0.59 9.57
C LYS A 175 -7.17 -0.91 9.29
N HIS A 176 -7.28 -1.35 8.04
CA HIS A 176 -6.93 -2.70 7.62
C HIS A 176 -5.43 -2.84 7.37
N CYS A 177 -4.86 -1.91 6.60
CA CYS A 177 -3.44 -1.94 6.25
C CYS A 177 -2.52 -1.76 7.46
N PHE A 178 -2.94 -0.96 8.46
CA PHE A 178 -2.21 -0.72 9.71
C PHE A 178 -2.67 -1.58 10.89
N ALA A 179 -3.57 -2.55 10.69
CA ALA A 179 -3.94 -3.46 11.76
C ALA A 179 -2.68 -4.18 12.30
N PRO A 180 -2.49 -4.28 13.64
CA PRO A 180 -1.29 -4.88 14.21
C PRO A 180 -1.03 -6.30 13.72
N THR A 181 -2.09 -7.04 13.42
CA THR A 181 -2.04 -8.35 12.78
C THR A 181 -2.86 -8.30 11.50
N ALA A 182 -2.29 -8.74 10.39
CA ALA A 182 -2.94 -8.69 9.09
C ALA A 182 -2.47 -9.81 8.17
N VAL A 183 -3.26 -10.10 7.14
CA VAL A 183 -2.88 -11.02 6.06
C VAL A 183 -3.14 -10.32 4.73
N PHE A 184 -2.11 -10.18 3.92
CA PHE A 184 -2.14 -9.50 2.64
C PHE A 184 -2.05 -10.47 1.48
N ILE A 185 -2.65 -10.11 0.34
CA ILE A 185 -2.56 -10.87 -0.90
C ILE A 185 -1.32 -10.42 -1.67
N ASP A 186 -0.38 -11.33 -1.91
CA ASP A 186 0.83 -11.04 -2.69
C ASP A 186 0.60 -11.38 -4.17
N LEU A 187 -0.12 -10.50 -4.83
CA LEU A 187 -0.45 -10.59 -6.26
C LEU A 187 -0.34 -9.21 -6.90
N THR A 188 0.05 -9.19 -8.17
CA THR A 188 0.04 -7.99 -9.00
C THR A 188 -1.39 -7.59 -9.35
N ASP A 189 -1.66 -6.30 -9.32
CA ASP A 189 -2.95 -5.73 -9.72
C ASP A 189 -3.12 -5.68 -11.23
N HIS A 190 -4.27 -6.13 -11.74
CA HIS A 190 -4.59 -6.10 -13.17
C HIS A 190 -5.48 -4.91 -13.58
N ARG A 191 -6.00 -4.14 -12.63
CA ARG A 191 -6.85 -2.98 -12.95
C ARG A 191 -6.02 -1.77 -13.36
N TYR A 192 -4.98 -1.50 -12.59
CA TYR A 192 -4.16 -0.30 -12.76
C TYR A 192 -2.79 -0.58 -13.38
N THR A 193 -2.36 -1.83 -13.45
CA THR A 193 -1.12 -2.22 -14.12
C THR A 193 -1.39 -2.60 -15.58
N LYS A 194 -1.26 -1.63 -16.47
CA LYS A 194 -1.73 -1.72 -17.87
C LYS A 194 -1.01 -2.76 -18.75
N HIS A 195 0.16 -3.22 -18.34
CA HIS A 195 1.03 -4.06 -19.17
C HIS A 195 0.94 -5.55 -18.85
N LEU A 196 0.18 -5.91 -17.84
CA LEU A 196 0.06 -7.31 -17.45
C LEU A 196 -0.82 -8.09 -18.42
N PRO A 197 -0.37 -9.28 -18.84
CA PRO A 197 -1.22 -10.18 -19.60
C PRO A 197 -2.41 -10.62 -18.74
N ALA A 198 -3.56 -10.79 -19.38
CA ALA A 198 -4.71 -11.35 -18.70
C ALA A 198 -4.45 -12.77 -18.23
N LEU A 199 -5.00 -13.14 -17.08
CA LEU A 199 -4.94 -14.49 -16.55
C LEU A 199 -5.77 -15.44 -17.44
N LYS A 200 -5.29 -16.68 -17.58
CA LYS A 200 -5.97 -17.68 -18.44
C LYS A 200 -7.28 -18.14 -17.78
N PRO A 201 -8.44 -18.04 -18.48
CA PRO A 201 -9.69 -18.56 -17.95
C PRO A 201 -9.61 -20.03 -17.54
N GLY A 202 -10.18 -20.35 -16.39
CA GLY A 202 -10.22 -21.73 -15.86
C GLY A 202 -8.88 -22.31 -15.45
N SER A 203 -7.78 -21.54 -15.45
CA SER A 203 -6.50 -22.00 -14.93
C SER A 203 -6.43 -21.93 -13.40
N ASP A 204 -5.38 -22.50 -12.85
CA ASP A 204 -5.02 -22.33 -11.45
C ASP A 204 -4.10 -21.10 -11.31
N LEU A 205 -4.36 -20.27 -10.31
CA LEU A 205 -3.55 -19.12 -9.92
C LEU A 205 -2.86 -19.46 -8.59
N VAL A 206 -1.53 -19.53 -8.62
CA VAL A 206 -0.70 -19.73 -7.42
C VAL A 206 -0.19 -18.36 -6.96
N PHE A 207 -0.32 -18.08 -5.66
CA PHE A 207 0.15 -16.86 -5.04
C PHE A 207 0.43 -17.08 -3.55
N ASN A 208 0.99 -16.08 -2.87
CA ASN A 208 1.18 -16.14 -1.43
C ASN A 208 0.18 -15.25 -0.70
N LEU A 209 -0.25 -15.70 0.47
CA LEU A 209 -0.73 -14.85 1.53
C LEU A 209 0.46 -14.45 2.40
N VAL A 210 0.57 -13.17 2.74
CA VAL A 210 1.62 -12.63 3.60
C VAL A 210 1.00 -12.21 4.92
N GLY A 211 1.17 -13.05 5.93
CA GLY A 211 0.81 -12.70 7.31
C GLY A 211 1.87 -11.79 7.93
N VAL A 212 1.44 -10.73 8.60
CA VAL A 212 2.29 -9.83 9.39
C VAL A 212 1.74 -9.71 10.81
N ASN A 213 2.63 -9.66 11.79
CA ASN A 213 2.29 -9.54 13.21
C ASN A 213 3.27 -8.59 13.89
N ASP A 214 2.75 -7.46 14.38
CA ASP A 214 3.54 -6.44 15.10
C ASP A 214 3.40 -6.57 16.63
N LEU A 215 2.73 -7.63 17.11
CA LEU A 215 2.54 -7.88 18.53
C LEU A 215 3.54 -8.89 19.08
N ASN A 216 3.85 -8.78 20.36
CA ASN A 216 4.72 -9.71 21.09
C ASN A 216 3.95 -10.97 21.57
N LYS A 217 3.15 -11.56 20.67
CA LYS A 217 2.43 -12.83 20.88
C LYS A 217 2.06 -13.41 19.55
N ASP A 218 1.87 -14.73 19.49
CA ASP A 218 1.35 -15.39 18.30
C ASP A 218 -0.02 -14.82 17.91
N SER A 219 -0.23 -14.62 16.62
CA SER A 219 -1.53 -14.37 16.02
C SER A 219 -1.94 -15.58 15.22
N SER A 220 -3.12 -16.10 15.47
CA SER A 220 -3.68 -17.24 14.76
C SER A 220 -5.11 -16.96 14.31
N GLY A 221 -5.49 -17.48 13.16
CA GLY A 221 -6.83 -17.23 12.64
C GLY A 221 -7.10 -17.95 11.32
N LYS A 222 -8.18 -17.53 10.68
CA LYS A 222 -8.61 -18.00 9.38
C LYS A 222 -8.64 -16.88 8.38
N VAL A 223 -8.23 -17.16 7.16
CA VAL A 223 -8.35 -16.26 6.02
C VAL A 223 -9.45 -16.78 5.12
N LEU A 224 -10.50 -15.99 4.95
CA LEU A 224 -11.56 -16.26 4.01
C LEU A 224 -11.28 -15.53 2.71
N LEU A 225 -10.89 -16.27 1.67
CA LEU A 225 -10.71 -15.74 0.33
C LEU A 225 -12.05 -15.73 -0.39
N LYS A 226 -12.44 -14.56 -0.90
CA LYS A 226 -13.68 -14.38 -1.67
C LYS A 226 -13.34 -13.82 -3.04
N LEU A 227 -13.81 -14.47 -4.09
CA LEU A 227 -13.71 -13.95 -5.45
C LEU A 227 -15.07 -13.40 -5.89
N LEU A 228 -15.10 -12.12 -6.25
CA LEU A 228 -16.30 -11.41 -6.67
C LEU A 228 -16.23 -11.10 -8.17
N ASP A 229 -17.37 -11.16 -8.86
CA ASP A 229 -17.51 -10.72 -10.24
C ASP A 229 -17.66 -9.17 -10.35
N GLU A 230 -17.79 -8.68 -11.57
CA GLU A 230 -17.97 -7.24 -11.87
C GLU A 230 -19.23 -6.61 -11.24
N LYS A 231 -20.19 -7.43 -10.81
CA LYS A 231 -21.42 -6.99 -10.13
C LYS A 231 -21.29 -7.02 -8.61
N GLY A 232 -20.18 -7.57 -8.09
CA GLY A 232 -19.97 -7.78 -6.68
C GLY A 232 -20.59 -9.07 -6.14
N THR A 233 -20.97 -10.00 -7.02
CA THR A 233 -21.47 -11.32 -6.62
C THR A 233 -20.30 -12.22 -6.25
N ILE A 234 -20.34 -12.83 -5.08
CA ILE A 234 -19.34 -13.82 -4.67
C ILE A 234 -19.54 -15.08 -5.51
N ILE A 235 -18.54 -15.45 -6.31
CA ILE A 235 -18.55 -16.61 -7.19
C ILE A 235 -17.74 -17.79 -6.68
N SER A 236 -16.81 -17.55 -5.77
CA SER A 236 -16.11 -18.61 -5.05
C SER A 236 -15.65 -18.13 -3.68
N THR A 237 -15.48 -19.09 -2.77
CA THR A 237 -14.98 -18.87 -1.41
C THR A 237 -14.04 -20.01 -1.05
N GLN A 238 -12.91 -19.68 -0.41
CA GLN A 238 -11.91 -20.63 0.08
C GLN A 238 -11.47 -20.19 1.48
N GLU A 239 -11.21 -21.15 2.37
CA GLU A 239 -10.74 -20.87 3.73
C GLU A 239 -9.33 -21.43 3.91
N GLU A 240 -8.44 -20.63 4.49
CA GLU A 240 -7.09 -21.00 4.87
C GLU A 240 -6.87 -20.73 6.37
N SER A 241 -6.10 -21.57 7.05
CA SER A 241 -5.69 -21.33 8.43
C SER A 241 -4.27 -20.80 8.45
N ILE A 242 -4.00 -19.79 9.28
CA ILE A 242 -2.67 -19.17 9.38
C ILE A 242 -2.29 -18.93 10.84
N VAL A 243 -1.00 -19.12 11.13
CA VAL A 243 -0.37 -18.73 12.41
C VAL A 243 0.83 -17.85 12.07
N ILE A 244 0.94 -16.72 12.74
CA ILE A 244 1.97 -15.71 12.52
C ILE A 244 2.70 -15.48 13.84
N GLU A 245 3.99 -15.74 13.86
CA GLU A 245 4.84 -15.57 15.05
C GLU A 245 4.91 -14.13 15.56
N PRO A 246 5.27 -13.91 16.83
CA PRO A 246 5.46 -12.57 17.39
C PRO A 246 6.45 -11.75 16.56
N PHE A 247 6.11 -10.51 16.26
CA PHE A 247 6.91 -9.59 15.42
C PHE A 247 7.32 -10.20 14.07
N GLY A 248 6.56 -11.18 13.60
CA GLY A 248 6.92 -12.06 12.49
C GLY A 248 6.24 -11.73 11.16
N LYS A 249 6.74 -12.44 10.14
CA LYS A 249 6.17 -12.55 8.79
C LYS A 249 5.95 -14.02 8.46
N ARG A 250 4.78 -14.34 7.91
CA ARG A 250 4.46 -15.69 7.43
C ARG A 250 4.09 -15.65 5.96
N LEU A 251 4.79 -16.43 5.13
CA LEU A 251 4.39 -16.70 3.74
C LEU A 251 3.61 -18.00 3.71
N GLN A 252 2.42 -17.97 3.11
CA GLN A 252 1.57 -19.14 2.95
C GLN A 252 1.13 -19.26 1.49
N PRO A 253 1.62 -20.27 0.75
CA PRO A 253 1.17 -20.52 -0.62
C PRO A 253 -0.32 -20.84 -0.67
N CYS A 254 -1.00 -20.25 -1.64
CA CYS A 254 -2.40 -20.49 -1.95
C CYS A 254 -2.60 -20.82 -3.41
N LEU A 255 -3.62 -21.61 -3.68
CA LEU A 255 -4.08 -21.98 -5.01
C LEU A 255 -5.53 -21.56 -5.19
N LEU A 256 -5.80 -20.70 -6.17
CA LEU A 256 -7.15 -20.25 -6.51
C LEU A 256 -7.52 -20.75 -7.90
N LYS A 257 -8.66 -21.43 -8.03
CA LYS A 257 -9.22 -21.76 -9.33
C LYS A 257 -9.87 -20.54 -9.96
N LEU A 258 -9.35 -20.10 -11.11
CA LEU A 258 -9.90 -18.97 -11.84
C LEU A 258 -11.20 -19.33 -12.56
N PRO A 259 -12.11 -18.35 -12.71
CA PRO A 259 -13.34 -18.54 -13.48
C PRO A 259 -13.06 -18.87 -14.95
N SER A 260 -13.91 -19.68 -15.55
CA SER A 260 -13.86 -19.96 -17.00
C SER A 260 -14.39 -18.80 -17.84
N LYS A 261 -15.19 -17.90 -17.24
CA LYS A 261 -15.72 -16.69 -17.91
C LYS A 261 -14.65 -15.60 -17.88
N ALA A 262 -14.36 -14.99 -19.04
CA ALA A 262 -13.53 -13.80 -19.11
C ALA A 262 -14.22 -12.58 -18.46
N GLY A 263 -13.45 -11.74 -17.78
CA GLY A 263 -13.97 -10.55 -17.10
C GLY A 263 -13.03 -9.98 -16.06
N GLY A 264 -13.50 -8.94 -15.37
CA GLY A 264 -12.82 -8.35 -14.20
C GLY A 264 -13.35 -8.96 -12.91
N TYR A 265 -12.43 -9.31 -12.03
CA TYR A 265 -12.76 -9.94 -10.75
C TYR A 265 -12.05 -9.22 -9.60
N LEU A 266 -12.66 -9.27 -8.42
CA LEU A 266 -12.08 -8.75 -7.19
C LEU A 266 -11.84 -9.92 -6.22
N LEU A 267 -10.58 -10.17 -5.90
CA LEU A 267 -10.18 -11.10 -4.84
C LEU A 267 -10.04 -10.35 -3.53
N ILE A 268 -10.72 -10.82 -2.49
CA ILE A 268 -10.67 -10.29 -1.13
C ILE A 268 -10.16 -11.38 -0.20
N ALA A 269 -9.20 -11.04 0.66
CA ALA A 269 -8.82 -11.84 1.81
C ALA A 269 -9.37 -11.18 3.07
N GLU A 270 -10.17 -11.91 3.84
CA GLU A 270 -10.66 -11.50 5.15
C GLU A 270 -9.93 -12.31 6.23
N TYR A 271 -9.03 -11.69 6.95
CA TYR A 271 -8.36 -12.34 8.09
C TYR A 271 -9.20 -12.21 9.35
N HIS A 272 -9.70 -13.32 9.85
CA HIS A 272 -10.43 -13.48 11.09
C HIS A 272 -9.49 -13.99 12.18
N GLU A 273 -8.88 -13.08 12.94
CA GLU A 273 -8.04 -13.46 14.08
C GLU A 273 -8.86 -14.15 15.15
N LYS A 274 -8.33 -15.19 15.77
CA LYS A 274 -8.98 -15.90 16.86
C LYS A 274 -9.18 -14.98 18.06
N GLY A 275 -10.45 -14.71 18.41
CA GLY A 275 -10.83 -13.76 19.46
C GLY A 275 -10.90 -12.30 18.99
N GLY A 276 -10.63 -12.01 17.73
CA GLY A 276 -10.79 -10.69 17.12
C GLY A 276 -12.26 -10.34 16.86
N ALA A 277 -12.61 -9.06 16.98
CA ALA A 277 -14.00 -8.61 16.83
C ALA A 277 -14.42 -8.41 15.36
N LYS A 278 -13.48 -8.05 14.47
CA LYS A 278 -13.74 -7.74 13.06
C LYS A 278 -12.62 -8.25 12.18
N PRO A 279 -12.92 -8.65 10.94
CA PRO A 279 -11.87 -9.08 10.00
C PRO A 279 -10.99 -7.91 9.55
N VAL A 280 -9.74 -8.25 9.25
CA VAL A 280 -8.80 -7.38 8.53
C VAL A 280 -8.78 -7.77 7.07
N LEU A 281 -8.82 -6.79 6.17
CA LEU A 281 -9.04 -7.01 4.74
C LEU A 281 -7.82 -6.66 3.90
N SER A 282 -7.60 -7.48 2.85
CA SER A 282 -6.73 -7.17 1.71
C SER A 282 -7.47 -7.48 0.42
N ARG A 283 -7.13 -6.81 -0.69
CA ARG A 283 -7.82 -6.99 -1.98
C ARG A 283 -6.90 -6.85 -3.17
N ARG A 284 -7.24 -7.54 -4.28
CA ARG A 284 -6.57 -7.41 -5.58
C ARG A 284 -7.57 -7.54 -6.71
N TYR A 285 -7.39 -6.74 -7.76
CA TYR A 285 -8.16 -6.84 -8.99
C TYR A 285 -7.49 -7.79 -9.98
N LEU A 286 -8.25 -8.72 -10.54
CA LEU A 286 -7.77 -9.74 -11.45
C LEU A 286 -8.48 -9.61 -12.80
N LYS A 287 -7.73 -9.53 -13.91
CA LYS A 287 -8.27 -9.64 -15.27
C LYS A 287 -8.13 -11.05 -15.77
N VAL A 288 -9.25 -11.71 -16.07
CA VAL A 288 -9.28 -13.07 -16.62
C VAL A 288 -9.73 -13.00 -18.09
N GLY A 289 -8.89 -13.54 -19.00
CA GLY A 289 -9.14 -13.50 -20.44
C GLY A 289 -9.06 -12.10 -21.06
N ASP A 290 -9.16 -12.03 -22.40
CA ASP A 290 -8.93 -10.81 -23.17
C ASP A 290 -10.19 -9.98 -23.45
N ALA A 291 -11.29 -10.23 -22.75
CA ALA A 291 -12.50 -9.41 -22.90
C ALA A 291 -12.28 -7.98 -22.37
N VAL A 292 -13.08 -7.05 -22.89
CA VAL A 292 -13.22 -5.73 -22.27
C VAL A 292 -13.72 -5.94 -20.84
N THR A 293 -12.96 -5.49 -19.87
CA THR A 293 -13.25 -5.75 -18.46
C THR A 293 -13.72 -4.49 -17.75
N SER A 294 -14.75 -4.63 -16.93
CA SER A 294 -15.08 -3.70 -15.87
C SER A 294 -14.77 -4.33 -14.51
N PHE A 295 -14.52 -3.48 -13.51
CA PHE A 295 -14.27 -3.92 -12.15
C PHE A 295 -15.28 -3.27 -11.22
N LYS A 296 -15.75 -4.02 -10.23
CA LYS A 296 -16.58 -3.48 -9.17
C LYS A 296 -15.72 -2.62 -8.24
N ASP A 297 -16.03 -1.33 -8.15
CA ASP A 297 -15.45 -0.48 -7.11
C ASP A 297 -15.89 -0.97 -5.74
N TYR A 298 -14.98 -0.94 -4.79
CA TYR A 298 -15.20 -1.53 -3.49
C TYR A 298 -14.94 -0.54 -2.36
N PHE A 299 -15.97 0.23 -2.04
CA PHE A 299 -15.91 1.26 -0.99
C PHE A 299 -16.46 0.80 0.37
N GLU A 300 -17.19 -0.31 0.40
CA GLU A 300 -18.18 -0.58 1.44
C GLU A 300 -17.68 -1.49 2.59
N TYR A 301 -16.45 -1.99 2.52
CA TYR A 301 -15.90 -2.78 3.61
C TYR A 301 -15.30 -1.89 4.69
N THR A 302 -16.12 -1.52 5.62
CA THR A 302 -15.69 -0.75 6.81
C THR A 302 -16.19 -1.39 8.09
#